data_247f5f5c3439b0711460d5f51de7b5d2
#
_entry.id   247f5f5c3439b0711460d5f51de7b5d2
#
_cell.length_a   1.000
_cell.length_b   1.000
_cell.length_c   1.000
_cell.angle_alpha   90.00
_cell.angle_beta   90.00
_cell.angle_gamma   90.00
#
_symmetry.space_group_name_H-M   'P 1'
#
loop_
_entity.id
_entity.type
_entity.pdbx_description
1 polymer ?
#
loop_
_entity_poly.entity_id
_entity_poly.type
_entity_poly.pdbx_seq_one_letter_code
_entity_poly.pdbx_strand_id
1 'polypeptide(L)'
;MIRLAKSEDIPRLQELLEQILIVHHQARPDVFKSKGSKFTDAELEAVINDSKKPVFVYEDDEGRILGHLFLMIKEETENDGPQKAVKTLFIDDLCVDKEARGQKLGEKLYQFALDYSKELGCYNLTLHVWNDNAGALRFYERLGMKPRYTEMETILK
;
A
#
# COMPACT_ATOMS: atom_id res chain seq x y z
N MET A 1 15.21 8.76 2.93
CA MET A 1 14.35 9.48 3.89
C MET A 1 12.89 9.34 3.50
N ILE A 2 12.06 9.03 4.46
CA ILE A 2 10.62 8.90 4.22
C ILE A 2 9.93 10.19 4.63
N ARG A 3 9.13 10.76 3.73
CA ARG A 3 8.39 12.01 3.97
C ARG A 3 6.99 11.95 3.36
N LEU A 4 6.12 12.85 3.77
CA LEU A 4 4.80 13.00 3.14
C LEU A 4 4.95 13.40 1.67
N ALA A 5 4.10 12.82 0.84
CA ALA A 5 4.04 13.17 -0.58
C ALA A 5 3.48 14.58 -0.76
N LYS A 6 3.91 15.23 -1.84
CA LYS A 6 3.47 16.57 -2.25
C LYS A 6 2.87 16.49 -3.65
N SER A 7 2.14 17.53 -4.04
CA SER A 7 1.56 17.60 -5.40
C SER A 7 2.62 17.46 -6.49
N GLU A 8 3.82 17.97 -6.26
CA GLU A 8 4.93 17.87 -7.21
C GLU A 8 5.38 16.42 -7.44
N ASP A 9 5.06 15.51 -6.51
CA ASP A 9 5.45 14.11 -6.61
C ASP A 9 4.49 13.29 -7.50
N ILE A 10 3.34 13.84 -7.88
CA ILE A 10 2.31 13.11 -8.61
C ILE A 10 2.83 12.41 -9.87
N PRO A 11 3.59 13.06 -10.76
CA PRO A 11 4.12 12.37 -11.94
C PRO A 11 4.92 11.12 -11.58
N ARG A 12 5.74 11.20 -10.55
CA ARG A 12 6.55 10.06 -10.12
C ARG A 12 5.72 8.98 -9.45
N LEU A 13 4.72 9.38 -8.67
CA LEU A 13 3.78 8.43 -8.06
C LEU A 13 3.04 7.64 -9.15
N GLN A 14 2.64 8.31 -10.24
CA GLN A 14 1.99 7.62 -11.36
C GLN A 14 2.89 6.58 -12.01
N GLU A 15 4.18 6.87 -12.17
CA GLU A 15 5.13 5.90 -12.70
C GLU A 15 5.21 4.65 -11.81
N LEU A 16 5.28 4.83 -10.50
CA LEU A 16 5.34 3.71 -9.54
C LEU A 16 4.03 2.93 -9.50
N LEU A 17 2.89 3.61 -9.57
CA LEU A 17 1.58 2.96 -9.63
C LEU A 17 1.42 2.13 -10.89
N GLU A 18 1.98 2.60 -12.01
CA GLU A 18 1.98 1.84 -13.26
C GLU A 18 2.83 0.56 -13.11
N GLN A 19 3.98 0.64 -12.46
CA GLN A 19 4.81 -0.54 -12.19
C GLN A 19 4.05 -1.61 -11.39
N ILE A 20 3.35 -1.19 -10.35
CA ILE A 20 2.63 -2.15 -9.49
C ILE A 20 1.41 -2.73 -10.22
N LEU A 21 0.77 -1.97 -11.10
CA LEU A 21 -0.31 -2.50 -11.92
C LEU A 21 0.18 -3.60 -12.84
N ILE A 22 1.37 -3.45 -13.41
CA ILE A 22 1.98 -4.50 -14.25
C ILE A 22 2.17 -5.78 -13.44
N VAL A 23 2.63 -5.69 -12.21
CA VAL A 23 2.79 -6.85 -11.31
C VAL A 23 1.44 -7.53 -11.06
N HIS A 24 0.40 -6.74 -10.77
CA HIS A 24 -0.94 -7.27 -10.54
C HIS A 24 -1.52 -7.92 -11.81
N HIS A 25 -1.30 -7.30 -12.97
CA HIS A 25 -1.74 -7.89 -14.25
C HIS A 25 -1.05 -9.22 -14.52
N GLN A 26 0.23 -9.34 -14.24
CA GLN A 26 0.96 -10.59 -14.41
C GLN A 26 0.43 -11.69 -13.50
N ALA A 27 0.04 -11.33 -12.28
CA ALA A 27 -0.53 -12.28 -11.31
C ALA A 27 -1.96 -12.69 -11.69
N ARG A 28 -2.79 -11.73 -12.07
CA ARG A 28 -4.21 -11.95 -12.40
C ARG A 28 -4.60 -11.12 -13.63
N PRO A 29 -4.23 -11.58 -14.85
CA PRO A 29 -4.57 -10.83 -16.07
C PRO A 29 -6.07 -10.79 -16.35
N ASP A 30 -6.85 -11.70 -15.76
CA ASP A 30 -8.30 -11.70 -15.85
C ASP A 30 -8.97 -10.62 -15.00
N VAL A 31 -8.27 -10.08 -14.01
CA VAL A 31 -8.79 -9.09 -13.06
C VAL A 31 -8.23 -7.69 -13.33
N PHE A 32 -6.94 -7.60 -13.63
CA PHE A 32 -6.24 -6.32 -13.77
C PHE A 32 -5.94 -5.97 -15.22
N LYS A 33 -6.12 -4.70 -15.56
CA LYS A 33 -5.71 -4.17 -16.86
C LYS A 33 -4.20 -4.19 -16.98
N SER A 34 -3.69 -4.22 -18.22
CA SER A 34 -2.26 -4.21 -18.50
C SER A 34 -1.64 -2.83 -18.50
N LYS A 35 -2.46 -1.76 -18.56
CA LYS A 35 -2.02 -0.37 -18.68
C LYS A 35 -2.89 0.54 -17.84
N GLY A 36 -2.32 1.68 -17.45
CA GLY A 36 -3.00 2.70 -16.71
C GLY A 36 -2.49 2.85 -15.30
N SER A 37 -3.26 3.52 -14.48
CA SER A 37 -2.95 3.72 -13.07
C SER A 37 -4.20 3.54 -12.24
N LYS A 38 -4.00 3.25 -10.96
CA LYS A 38 -5.06 3.15 -9.96
C LYS A 38 -5.84 4.46 -9.82
N PHE A 39 -5.16 5.60 -10.03
CA PHE A 39 -5.72 6.93 -9.80
C PHE A 39 -5.47 7.85 -11.00
N THR A 40 -6.42 8.77 -11.24
CA THR A 40 -6.15 9.94 -12.07
C THR A 40 -5.33 10.95 -11.26
N ASP A 41 -4.75 11.95 -11.94
CA ASP A 41 -4.00 13.01 -11.25
C ASP A 41 -4.89 13.76 -10.25
N ALA A 42 -6.14 14.03 -10.62
CA ALA A 42 -7.09 14.71 -9.72
C ALA A 42 -7.41 13.85 -8.49
N GLU A 43 -7.56 12.55 -8.68
CA GLU A 43 -7.78 11.61 -7.56
C GLU A 43 -6.56 11.55 -6.64
N LEU A 44 -5.34 11.54 -7.20
CA LEU A 44 -4.11 11.59 -6.40
C LEU A 44 -4.00 12.87 -5.59
N GLU A 45 -4.33 14.00 -6.20
CA GLU A 45 -4.34 15.28 -5.49
C GLU A 45 -5.29 15.23 -4.29
N ALA A 46 -6.48 14.66 -4.49
CA ALA A 46 -7.46 14.51 -3.41
C ALA A 46 -6.95 13.58 -2.29
N VAL A 47 -6.31 12.47 -2.65
CA VAL A 47 -5.76 11.52 -1.68
C VAL A 47 -4.64 12.18 -0.87
N ILE A 48 -3.73 12.89 -1.52
CA ILE A 48 -2.61 13.56 -0.85
C ILE A 48 -3.11 14.59 0.17
N ASN A 49 -4.22 15.23 -0.11
CA ASN A 49 -4.81 16.24 0.78
C ASN A 49 -5.77 15.66 1.81
N ASP A 50 -5.99 14.35 1.82
CA ASP A 50 -6.88 13.70 2.77
C ASP A 50 -6.11 13.21 3.99
N SER A 51 -6.34 13.82 5.14
CA SER A 51 -5.65 13.47 6.39
C SER A 51 -5.88 12.03 6.85
N LYS A 52 -6.95 11.38 6.37
CA LYS A 52 -7.23 9.97 6.69
C LYS A 52 -6.54 9.00 5.74
N LYS A 53 -5.90 9.51 4.71
CA LYS A 53 -5.22 8.71 3.68
C LYS A 53 -3.79 9.21 3.45
N PRO A 54 -2.92 9.14 4.48
CA PRO A 54 -1.56 9.67 4.34
C PRO A 54 -0.78 8.90 3.26
N VAL A 55 -0.06 9.65 2.44
CA VAL A 55 0.84 9.09 1.42
C VAL A 55 2.26 9.51 1.75
N PHE A 56 3.14 8.53 1.87
CA PHE A 56 4.56 8.77 2.12
C PHE A 56 5.39 8.30 0.92
N VAL A 57 6.51 8.97 0.71
CA VAL A 57 7.48 8.60 -0.32
C VAL A 57 8.84 8.40 0.31
N TYR A 58 9.62 7.49 -0.29
CA TYR A 58 11.04 7.32 0.07
C TYR A 58 11.85 8.14 -0.92
N GLU A 59 12.59 9.11 -0.41
CA GLU A 59 13.44 10.00 -1.21
C GLU A 59 14.90 9.72 -0.88
N ASP A 60 15.73 9.52 -1.91
CA ASP A 60 17.15 9.30 -1.71
C ASP A 60 17.90 10.64 -1.52
N ASP A 61 19.22 10.56 -1.34
CA ASP A 61 20.06 11.76 -1.10
C ASP A 61 20.12 12.71 -2.30
N GLU A 62 19.73 12.24 -3.49
CA GLU A 62 19.69 13.04 -4.71
C GLU A 62 18.32 13.59 -5.04
N GLY A 63 17.36 13.41 -4.12
CA GLY A 63 16.00 13.88 -4.31
C GLY A 63 15.13 13.00 -5.20
N ARG A 64 15.57 11.77 -5.50
CA ARG A 64 14.81 10.85 -6.32
C ARG A 64 13.85 10.04 -5.44
N ILE A 65 12.63 9.87 -5.90
CA ILE A 65 11.65 9.04 -5.20
C ILE A 65 11.80 7.60 -5.68
N LEU A 66 12.12 6.71 -4.76
CA LEU A 66 12.39 5.30 -5.04
C LEU A 66 11.28 4.37 -4.58
N GLY A 67 10.29 4.89 -3.87
CA GLY A 67 9.17 4.08 -3.40
C GLY A 67 8.08 4.92 -2.79
N HIS A 68 6.92 4.29 -2.58
CA HIS A 68 5.79 4.97 -1.95
C HIS A 68 5.04 4.05 -0.99
N LEU A 69 4.27 4.67 -0.12
CA LEU A 69 3.44 3.99 0.85
C LEU A 69 2.12 4.76 0.96
N PHE A 70 1.03 4.16 0.48
CA PHE A 70 -0.32 4.69 0.60
C PHE A 70 -1.00 4.04 1.78
N LEU A 71 -1.48 4.84 2.71
CA LEU A 71 -2.10 4.35 3.95
C LEU A 71 -3.55 4.84 4.04
N MET A 72 -4.34 4.12 4.83
CA MET A 72 -5.69 4.55 5.21
C MET A 72 -5.85 4.35 6.70
N ILE A 73 -6.25 5.40 7.40
CA ILE A 73 -6.58 5.33 8.83
C ILE A 73 -8.05 4.97 8.91
N LYS A 74 -8.34 3.78 9.43
CA LYS A 74 -9.71 3.26 9.57
C LYS A 74 -10.09 3.26 11.03
N GLU A 75 -11.05 4.10 11.39
CA GLU A 75 -11.61 4.15 12.75
C GLU A 75 -13.06 3.72 12.69
N GLU A 76 -13.38 2.64 13.39
CA GLU A 76 -14.75 2.16 13.50
C GLU A 76 -15.37 2.70 14.78
N THR A 77 -16.65 3.07 14.72
CA THR A 77 -17.39 3.45 15.90
C THR A 77 -18.14 2.24 16.45
N GLU A 78 -18.43 2.25 17.77
CA GLU A 78 -19.24 1.21 18.37
C GLU A 78 -20.62 1.16 17.68
N ASN A 79 -21.09 -0.05 17.44
CA ASN A 79 -22.38 -0.30 16.81
C ASN A 79 -22.96 -1.59 17.37
N ASP A 80 -24.16 -1.97 16.90
CA ASP A 80 -24.84 -3.18 17.39
C ASP A 80 -24.36 -4.46 16.70
N GLY A 81 -23.38 -4.37 15.81
CA GLY A 81 -22.83 -5.55 15.13
C GLY A 81 -21.95 -6.40 16.04
N PRO A 82 -21.53 -7.57 15.54
CA PRO A 82 -20.79 -8.55 16.37
C PRO A 82 -19.32 -8.19 16.61
N GLN A 83 -18.77 -7.25 15.87
CA GLN A 83 -17.36 -6.91 15.98
C GLN A 83 -17.13 -5.69 16.85
N LYS A 84 -16.06 -5.73 17.62
CA LYS A 84 -15.65 -4.59 18.43
C LYS A 84 -15.09 -3.49 17.52
N ALA A 85 -15.30 -2.24 17.91
CA ALA A 85 -14.72 -1.11 17.21
C ALA A 85 -13.20 -1.06 17.47
N VAL A 86 -12.41 -1.00 16.41
CA VAL A 86 -10.95 -0.91 16.50
C VAL A 86 -10.45 0.15 15.51
N LYS A 87 -9.29 0.72 15.83
CA LYS A 87 -8.57 1.61 14.91
C LYS A 87 -7.53 0.78 14.18
N THR A 88 -7.54 0.84 12.86
CA THR A 88 -6.65 0.07 11.99
C THR A 88 -5.89 1.02 11.07
N LEU A 89 -4.61 0.76 10.87
CA LEU A 89 -3.88 1.35 9.76
C LEU A 89 -3.84 0.33 8.62
N PHE A 90 -4.39 0.71 7.48
CA PHE A 90 -4.44 -0.15 6.30
C PHE A 90 -3.39 0.31 5.29
N ILE A 91 -2.52 -0.60 4.86
CA ILE A 91 -1.60 -0.34 3.75
C ILE A 91 -2.37 -0.58 2.46
N ASP A 92 -2.73 0.51 1.78
CA ASP A 92 -3.45 0.43 0.51
C ASP A 92 -2.50 0.08 -0.64
N ASP A 93 -1.26 0.58 -0.58
CA ASP A 93 -0.26 0.29 -1.58
C ASP A 93 1.14 0.53 -1.04
N LEU A 94 2.05 -0.38 -1.32
CA LEU A 94 3.47 -0.26 -1.01
C LEU A 94 4.24 -0.69 -2.25
N CYS A 95 5.05 0.21 -2.79
CA CYS A 95 5.79 -0.05 -4.01
C CYS A 95 7.21 0.48 -3.91
N VAL A 96 8.16 -0.30 -4.44
CA VAL A 96 9.56 0.11 -4.60
C VAL A 96 9.87 0.05 -6.08
N ASP A 97 10.53 1.11 -6.59
CA ASP A 97 10.98 1.14 -7.99
C ASP A 97 11.76 -0.13 -8.30
N LYS A 98 11.44 -0.75 -9.43
CA LYS A 98 12.09 -1.99 -9.86
C LYS A 98 13.62 -1.85 -9.97
N GLU A 99 14.12 -0.65 -10.26
CA GLU A 99 15.56 -0.39 -10.36
C GLU A 99 16.23 -0.15 -9.00
N ALA A 100 15.44 0.03 -7.94
CA ALA A 100 15.92 0.26 -6.59
C ALA A 100 15.77 -0.96 -5.68
N ARG A 101 15.38 -2.11 -6.22
CA ARG A 101 15.24 -3.33 -5.45
C ARG A 101 16.59 -3.85 -4.97
N GLY A 102 16.58 -4.60 -3.88
CA GLY A 102 17.80 -5.13 -3.27
C GLY A 102 18.43 -4.19 -2.24
N GLN A 103 17.84 -3.02 -2.02
CA GLN A 103 18.30 -2.05 -1.01
C GLN A 103 17.45 -2.09 0.27
N LYS A 104 16.56 -3.07 0.37
CA LYS A 104 15.65 -3.26 1.52
C LYS A 104 14.72 -2.07 1.76
N LEU A 105 14.37 -1.34 0.70
CA LEU A 105 13.48 -0.19 0.81
C LEU A 105 12.06 -0.60 1.19
N GLY A 106 11.60 -1.75 0.69
CA GLY A 106 10.29 -2.29 1.07
C GLY A 106 10.20 -2.57 2.57
N GLU A 107 11.25 -3.13 3.15
CA GLU A 107 11.31 -3.37 4.59
C GLU A 107 11.30 -2.05 5.37
N LYS A 108 12.01 -1.05 4.89
CA LYS A 108 12.04 0.28 5.51
C LYS A 108 10.67 0.94 5.49
N LEU A 109 9.97 0.85 4.35
CA LEU A 109 8.62 1.39 4.22
C LEU A 109 7.63 0.65 5.12
N TYR A 110 7.75 -0.67 5.19
CA TYR A 110 6.91 -1.48 6.07
C TYR A 110 7.17 -1.13 7.53
N GLN A 111 8.43 -1.03 7.94
CA GLN A 111 8.79 -0.67 9.32
C GLN A 111 8.26 0.72 9.68
N PHE A 112 8.32 1.66 8.72
CA PHE A 112 7.75 2.98 8.92
C PHE A 112 6.24 2.89 9.17
N ALA A 113 5.52 2.09 8.37
CA ALA A 113 4.09 1.89 8.56
C ALA A 113 3.78 1.28 9.93
N LEU A 114 4.59 0.32 10.36
CA LEU A 114 4.43 -0.34 11.66
C LEU A 114 4.60 0.67 12.80
N ASP A 115 5.66 1.47 12.75
CA ASP A 115 5.93 2.48 13.77
C ASP A 115 4.85 3.56 13.77
N TYR A 116 4.42 3.99 12.60
CA TYR A 116 3.37 4.99 12.44
C TYR A 116 2.04 4.50 13.03
N SER A 117 1.71 3.22 12.81
CA SER A 117 0.49 2.62 13.37
C SER A 117 0.53 2.61 14.90
N LYS A 118 1.69 2.36 15.48
CA LYS A 118 1.86 2.41 16.94
C LYS A 118 1.71 3.83 17.49
N GLU A 119 2.29 4.81 16.81
CA GLU A 119 2.16 6.22 17.19
C GLU A 119 0.71 6.69 17.15
N LEU A 120 -0.06 6.20 16.18
CA LEU A 120 -1.48 6.52 16.06
C LEU A 120 -2.37 5.80 17.06
N GLY A 121 -1.83 4.85 17.81
CA GLY A 121 -2.60 4.04 18.75
C GLY A 121 -3.50 3.01 18.07
N CYS A 122 -3.11 2.53 16.90
CA CYS A 122 -3.88 1.52 16.18
C CYS A 122 -3.79 0.16 16.86
N TYR A 123 -4.88 -0.61 16.77
CA TYR A 123 -4.89 -1.99 17.23
C TYR A 123 -4.07 -2.89 16.32
N ASN A 124 -4.14 -2.66 15.02
CA ASN A 124 -3.43 -3.50 14.03
C ASN A 124 -3.03 -2.71 12.80
N LEU A 125 -2.14 -3.33 12.02
CA LEU A 125 -1.72 -2.91 10.69
C LEU A 125 -2.15 -4.02 9.74
N THR A 126 -2.92 -3.69 8.71
CA THR A 126 -3.46 -4.68 7.76
C THR A 126 -3.18 -4.28 6.32
N LEU A 127 -3.27 -5.27 5.43
CA LEU A 127 -3.22 -5.06 3.99
C LEU A 127 -3.91 -6.22 3.27
N HIS A 128 -4.18 -6.03 1.99
CA HIS A 128 -4.65 -7.11 1.13
C HIS A 128 -3.52 -7.54 0.21
N VAL A 129 -3.35 -8.84 0.04
CA VAL A 129 -2.36 -9.39 -0.88
C VAL A 129 -3.00 -10.54 -1.66
N TRP A 130 -2.79 -10.54 -2.98
CA TRP A 130 -3.30 -11.63 -3.83
C TRP A 130 -2.44 -12.88 -3.64
N ASN A 131 -3.08 -14.04 -3.48
CA ASN A 131 -2.36 -15.31 -3.37
C ASN A 131 -1.47 -15.55 -4.58
N ASP A 132 -1.92 -15.12 -5.76
CA ASP A 132 -1.17 -15.26 -7.01
C ASP A 132 0.09 -14.39 -7.06
N ASN A 133 0.20 -13.41 -6.17
CA ASN A 133 1.43 -12.66 -5.98
C ASN A 133 2.23 -13.28 -4.83
N ALA A 134 2.80 -14.44 -5.10
CA ALA A 134 3.50 -15.23 -4.09
C ALA A 134 4.71 -14.50 -3.50
N GLY A 135 5.37 -13.67 -4.28
CA GLY A 135 6.51 -12.87 -3.80
C GLY A 135 6.11 -11.88 -2.73
N ALA A 136 5.02 -11.14 -2.96
CA ALA A 136 4.51 -10.19 -1.97
C ALA A 136 4.03 -10.91 -0.71
N LEU A 137 3.31 -12.01 -0.88
CA LEU A 137 2.82 -12.79 0.26
C LEU A 137 3.99 -13.25 1.15
N ARG A 138 5.03 -13.84 0.54
CA ARG A 138 6.22 -14.25 1.29
C ARG A 138 6.93 -13.08 1.96
N PHE A 139 6.99 -11.93 1.29
CA PHE A 139 7.61 -10.73 1.84
C PHE A 139 6.93 -10.32 3.15
N TYR A 140 5.61 -10.23 3.16
CA TYR A 140 4.87 -9.82 4.35
C TYR A 140 4.89 -10.89 5.44
N GLU A 141 4.79 -12.17 5.10
CA GLU A 141 4.89 -13.25 6.08
C GLU A 141 6.27 -13.27 6.75
N ARG A 142 7.33 -13.03 5.98
CA ARG A 142 8.70 -12.95 6.53
C ARG A 142 8.84 -11.80 7.51
N LEU A 143 8.10 -10.71 7.33
CA LEU A 143 8.12 -9.56 8.23
C LEU A 143 7.22 -9.74 9.45
N GLY A 144 6.54 -10.88 9.58
CA GLY A 144 5.75 -11.20 10.75
C GLY A 144 4.25 -11.05 10.61
N MET A 145 3.76 -10.69 9.42
CA MET A 145 2.31 -10.64 9.20
C MET A 145 1.74 -12.04 9.04
N LYS A 146 0.48 -12.20 9.44
CA LYS A 146 -0.23 -13.47 9.37
C LYS A 146 -1.52 -13.30 8.60
N PRO A 147 -1.95 -14.31 7.82
CA PRO A 147 -3.26 -14.29 7.19
C PRO A 147 -4.35 -14.08 8.24
N ARG A 148 -5.30 -13.21 7.94
CA ARG A 148 -6.38 -12.87 8.86
C ARG A 148 -7.68 -13.54 8.47
N TYR A 149 -8.07 -13.42 7.20
CA TYR A 149 -9.22 -14.12 6.64
C TYR A 149 -8.96 -14.36 5.16
N THR A 150 -9.74 -15.24 4.56
CA THR A 150 -9.54 -15.61 3.16
C THR A 150 -10.82 -15.36 2.37
N GLU A 151 -10.68 -14.69 1.24
CA GLU A 151 -11.75 -14.54 0.27
C GLU A 151 -11.63 -15.67 -0.75
N MET A 152 -12.69 -16.44 -0.91
CA MET A 152 -12.74 -17.58 -1.84
C MET A 152 -13.54 -17.19 -3.07
N GLU A 153 -13.15 -17.72 -4.24
CA GLU A 153 -13.90 -17.46 -5.47
C GLU A 153 -14.08 -18.72 -6.30
N THR A 154 -15.14 -18.73 -7.08
CA THR A 154 -15.34 -19.70 -8.16
C THR A 154 -15.61 -18.91 -9.43
N ILE A 155 -14.77 -19.11 -10.44
CA ILE A 155 -14.98 -18.46 -11.74
C ILE A 155 -16.15 -19.15 -12.45
N LEU A 156 -17.12 -18.34 -12.92
CA LEU A 156 -18.38 -18.86 -13.46
C LEU A 156 -18.38 -18.96 -14.99
N LYS A 157 -17.26 -18.79 -15.62
CA LYS A 157 -17.14 -18.91 -17.08
C LYS A 157 -16.32 -20.10 -17.49
#